data_9c05ab3ce318b77a4d7f5151e8cb9298
#
_entry.id   9c05ab3ce318b77a4d7f5151e8cb9298
#
_cell.length_a   1.000
_cell.length_b   1.000
_cell.length_c   1.000
_cell.angle_alpha   90.00
_cell.angle_beta   90.00
_cell.angle_gamma   90.00
#
_symmetry.space_group_name_H-M   'P 1'
#
loop_
_entity.id
_entity.type
_entity.pdbx_description
1 polymer ?
#
loop_
_entity_poly.entity_id
_entity_poly.type
_entity_poly.pdbx_seq_one_letter_code
_entity_poly.pdbx_strand_id
1 'polypeptide(L)'
;MKKAKKRDSPAGEKLKGKDYDRELARLHVELVQLQLWVQRKGLKVCILFEGRDGAGKGGTIKAITERVSPRIFRVIALPAPSERERSQMYVQRYLPHLPAAGEVVIFDRSWYNRAGVERVMGFCTEQQAREFLKAAPLVEKAIVNSGVILLKYWLEVNPEEQTRRLQSRIDDGRKLWKLSPMDLKSYSRWYDYSRARDEMFAETDTSWAPWFVVRSDDKKKARLNLITHLLGHIPYKKTKPEKIRLPERQKAGKYKSPDYPFKYVPEKY
;
A
#
# COMPACT_ATOMS: atom_id res chain seq x y z
N MET A 1 -23.97 -5.73 -29.24
CA MET A 1 -22.77 -5.89 -28.38
C MET A 1 -21.57 -5.22 -29.04
N LYS A 2 -21.21 -3.99 -28.62
CA LYS A 2 -20.01 -3.29 -29.14
C LYS A 2 -18.82 -3.68 -28.27
N LYS A 3 -17.84 -4.41 -28.86
CA LYS A 3 -16.55 -4.72 -28.25
C LYS A 3 -15.80 -3.42 -27.95
N ALA A 4 -15.54 -3.14 -26.68
CA ALA A 4 -14.65 -2.05 -26.27
C ALA A 4 -13.23 -2.39 -26.77
N LYS A 5 -12.71 -1.60 -27.70
CA LYS A 5 -11.32 -1.66 -28.16
C LYS A 5 -10.41 -1.33 -26.96
N LYS A 6 -9.62 -2.33 -26.50
CA LYS A 6 -8.44 -2.10 -25.68
C LYS A 6 -7.51 -1.14 -26.45
N ARG A 7 -7.38 0.09 -26.01
CA ARG A 7 -6.31 0.98 -26.45
C ARG A 7 -5.09 0.67 -25.60
N ASP A 8 -4.22 -0.17 -26.10
CA ASP A 8 -2.85 -0.26 -25.60
C ASP A 8 -2.16 1.05 -25.99
N SER A 9 -1.89 1.92 -25.01
CA SER A 9 -1.08 3.11 -25.24
C SER A 9 0.35 2.69 -25.51
N PRO A 10 1.02 3.23 -26.56
CA PRO A 10 2.40 2.87 -26.88
C PRO A 10 3.34 3.16 -25.71
N ALA A 11 4.31 2.25 -25.50
CA ALA A 11 5.37 2.42 -24.50
C ALA A 11 6.15 3.71 -24.82
N GLY A 12 6.03 4.73 -23.94
CA GLY A 12 6.75 6.01 -24.09
C GLY A 12 5.92 7.27 -23.86
N GLU A 13 4.62 7.25 -24.11
CA GLU A 13 3.80 8.45 -23.98
C GLU A 13 3.45 8.75 -22.49
N LYS A 14 3.71 9.99 -22.04
CA LYS A 14 3.34 10.42 -20.68
C LYS A 14 1.81 10.50 -20.54
N LEU A 15 1.26 9.86 -19.55
CA LEU A 15 -0.17 9.90 -19.25
C LEU A 15 -0.61 11.33 -18.88
N LYS A 16 -1.55 11.92 -19.67
CA LYS A 16 -2.08 13.25 -19.39
C LYS A 16 -2.83 13.27 -18.06
N GLY A 17 -2.82 14.41 -17.35
CA GLY A 17 -3.45 14.55 -16.05
C GLY A 17 -4.92 14.15 -16.06
N LYS A 18 -5.71 14.69 -16.98
CA LYS A 18 -7.15 14.38 -17.12
C LYS A 18 -7.45 12.89 -17.36
N ASP A 19 -6.60 12.21 -18.15
CA ASP A 19 -6.77 10.77 -18.40
C ASP A 19 -6.45 9.95 -17.18
N TYR A 20 -5.40 10.32 -16.44
CA TYR A 20 -5.07 9.71 -15.16
C TYR A 20 -6.23 9.85 -14.16
N ASP A 21 -6.77 11.05 -13.99
CA ASP A 21 -7.83 11.33 -13.02
C ASP A 21 -9.11 10.54 -13.37
N ARG A 22 -9.46 10.46 -14.65
CA ARG A 22 -10.59 9.67 -15.14
C ARG A 22 -10.42 8.17 -14.84
N GLU A 23 -9.26 7.61 -15.19
CA GLU A 23 -9.00 6.19 -14.94
C GLU A 23 -8.89 5.87 -13.45
N LEU A 24 -8.28 6.75 -12.66
CA LEU A 24 -8.22 6.59 -11.21
C LEU A 24 -9.63 6.62 -10.59
N ALA A 25 -10.49 7.55 -11.00
CA ALA A 25 -11.87 7.60 -10.53
C ALA A 25 -12.64 6.31 -10.85
N ARG A 26 -12.44 5.74 -12.04
CA ARG A 26 -13.01 4.44 -12.42
C ARG A 26 -12.50 3.32 -11.51
N LEU A 27 -11.20 3.28 -11.22
CA LEU A 27 -10.62 2.28 -10.33
C LEU A 27 -11.05 2.46 -8.88
N HIS A 28 -11.29 3.69 -8.41
CA HIS A 28 -11.87 3.93 -7.08
C HIS A 28 -13.26 3.32 -6.93
N VAL A 29 -14.10 3.39 -7.96
CA VAL A 29 -15.41 2.70 -7.94
C VAL A 29 -15.22 1.19 -7.80
N GLU A 30 -14.26 0.59 -8.51
CA GLU A 30 -13.95 -0.84 -8.40
C GLU A 30 -13.42 -1.21 -7.00
N LEU A 31 -12.56 -0.36 -6.40
CA LEU A 31 -12.07 -0.57 -5.03
C LEU A 31 -13.21 -0.53 -3.99
N VAL A 32 -14.20 0.35 -4.17
CA VAL A 32 -15.41 0.36 -3.32
C VAL A 32 -16.20 -0.94 -3.50
N GLN A 33 -16.36 -1.44 -4.73
CA GLN A 33 -17.03 -2.74 -4.97
C GLN A 33 -16.25 -3.89 -4.33
N LEU A 34 -14.92 -3.88 -4.43
CA LEU A 34 -14.06 -4.84 -3.74
C LEU A 34 -14.26 -4.78 -2.23
N GLN A 35 -14.27 -3.58 -1.63
CA GLN A 35 -14.52 -3.40 -0.20
C GLN A 35 -15.83 -4.03 0.25
N LEU A 36 -16.93 -3.73 -0.44
CA LEU A 36 -18.23 -4.30 -0.12
C LEU A 36 -18.24 -5.83 -0.22
N TRP A 37 -17.52 -6.36 -1.19
CA TRP A 37 -17.38 -7.81 -1.36
C TRP A 37 -16.55 -8.45 -0.26
N VAL A 38 -15.42 -7.84 0.11
CA VAL A 38 -14.55 -8.28 1.21
C VAL A 38 -15.34 -8.38 2.51
N GLN A 39 -16.10 -7.33 2.84
CA GLN A 39 -16.98 -7.33 4.02
C GLN A 39 -18.05 -8.44 3.95
N ARG A 40 -18.77 -8.50 2.85
CA ARG A 40 -19.88 -9.46 2.67
C ARG A 40 -19.41 -10.92 2.74
N LYS A 41 -18.22 -11.21 2.23
CA LYS A 41 -17.67 -12.57 2.16
C LYS A 41 -16.73 -12.91 3.30
N GLY A 42 -16.42 -11.97 4.17
CA GLY A 42 -15.47 -12.17 5.25
C GLY A 42 -14.07 -12.49 4.72
N LEU A 43 -13.67 -11.96 3.56
CA LEU A 43 -12.33 -12.20 3.03
C LEU A 43 -11.29 -11.53 3.94
N LYS A 44 -10.13 -12.16 4.05
CA LYS A 44 -8.95 -11.64 4.76
C LYS A 44 -7.88 -11.32 3.72
N VAL A 45 -7.54 -10.05 3.55
CA VAL A 45 -6.57 -9.61 2.53
C VAL A 45 -5.40 -8.91 3.20
N CYS A 46 -4.19 -9.36 2.91
CA CYS A 46 -2.95 -8.77 3.38
C CYS A 46 -2.08 -8.36 2.18
N ILE A 47 -1.68 -7.09 2.15
CA ILE A 47 -0.91 -6.53 1.04
C ILE A 47 0.38 -5.94 1.59
N LEU A 48 1.52 -6.40 1.07
CA LEU A 48 2.83 -5.89 1.45
C LEU A 48 3.33 -4.92 0.37
N PHE A 49 3.73 -3.73 0.83
CA PHE A 49 4.38 -2.73 -0.02
C PHE A 49 5.84 -2.60 0.37
N GLU A 50 6.70 -3.11 -0.49
CA GLU A 50 8.15 -2.98 -0.40
C GLU A 50 8.73 -2.21 -1.58
N GLY A 51 10.00 -1.89 -1.54
CA GLY A 51 10.68 -1.19 -2.62
C GLY A 51 11.61 -0.10 -2.15
N ARG A 52 12.35 0.47 -3.08
CA ARG A 52 13.38 1.48 -2.82
C ARG A 52 12.79 2.76 -2.22
N ASP A 53 13.64 3.51 -1.53
CA ASP A 53 13.27 4.85 -1.09
C ASP A 53 13.05 5.75 -2.32
N GLY A 54 12.04 6.59 -2.25
CA GLY A 54 11.64 7.36 -3.42
C GLY A 54 10.76 6.62 -4.45
N ALA A 55 10.62 5.29 -4.39
CA ALA A 55 9.82 4.51 -5.36
C ALA A 55 8.32 4.86 -5.39
N GLY A 56 7.78 5.46 -4.33
CA GLY A 56 6.40 5.98 -4.33
C GLY A 56 5.39 5.12 -3.60
N LYS A 57 5.82 4.25 -2.68
CA LYS A 57 4.98 3.39 -1.83
C LYS A 57 3.81 4.15 -1.21
N GLY A 58 4.06 5.11 -0.33
CA GLY A 58 3.01 5.86 0.35
C GLY A 58 2.04 6.59 -0.58
N GLY A 59 2.51 7.09 -1.75
CA GLY A 59 1.62 7.70 -2.74
C GLY A 59 0.73 6.70 -3.47
N THR A 60 1.17 5.45 -3.60
CA THR A 60 0.37 4.36 -4.17
C THR A 60 -0.64 3.85 -3.15
N ILE A 61 -0.22 3.66 -1.90
CA ILE A 61 -1.10 3.31 -0.78
C ILE A 61 -2.22 4.36 -0.64
N LYS A 62 -1.86 5.66 -0.67
CA LYS A 62 -2.86 6.74 -0.65
C LYS A 62 -3.84 6.62 -1.81
N ALA A 63 -3.38 6.37 -3.03
CA ALA A 63 -4.27 6.22 -4.18
C ALA A 63 -5.24 5.04 -4.05
N ILE A 64 -4.85 3.95 -3.37
CA ILE A 64 -5.73 2.82 -3.06
C ILE A 64 -6.75 3.20 -1.98
N THR A 65 -6.32 3.91 -0.93
CA THR A 65 -7.12 4.11 0.29
C THR A 65 -7.97 5.37 0.27
N GLU A 66 -7.79 6.25 -0.70
CA GLU A 66 -8.43 7.58 -0.73
C GLU A 66 -9.97 7.56 -0.73
N ARG A 67 -10.58 6.53 -1.31
CA ARG A 67 -12.04 6.44 -1.49
C ARG A 67 -12.67 5.20 -0.86
N VAL A 68 -11.92 4.50 -0.02
CA VAL A 68 -12.42 3.34 0.73
C VAL A 68 -12.45 3.64 2.23
N SER A 69 -13.18 2.83 2.99
CA SER A 69 -13.30 3.02 4.44
C SER A 69 -11.99 2.64 5.16
N PRO A 70 -11.43 3.52 6.00
CA PRO A 70 -10.24 3.19 6.80
C PRO A 70 -10.51 2.14 7.89
N ARG A 71 -11.78 1.83 8.17
CA ARG A 71 -12.16 0.72 9.06
C ARG A 71 -11.98 -0.65 8.42
N ILE A 72 -11.97 -0.69 7.08
CA ILE A 72 -11.83 -1.91 6.29
C ILE A 72 -10.44 -2.00 5.67
N PHE A 73 -9.97 -0.90 5.07
CA PHE A 73 -8.61 -0.77 4.54
C PHE A 73 -7.71 -0.13 5.59
N ARG A 74 -7.02 -0.96 6.38
CA ARG A 74 -6.10 -0.50 7.42
C ARG A 74 -4.68 -0.43 6.88
N VAL A 75 -4.03 0.70 7.06
CA VAL A 75 -2.61 0.88 6.71
C VAL A 75 -1.78 0.74 7.98
N ILE A 76 -0.80 -0.15 7.93
CA ILE A 76 0.12 -0.45 9.02
C ILE A 76 1.53 -0.02 8.61
N ALA A 77 2.10 0.91 9.36
CA ALA A 77 3.48 1.36 9.22
C ALA A 77 4.13 1.28 10.60
N LEU A 78 4.85 0.21 10.87
CA LEU A 78 5.45 0.00 12.20
C LEU A 78 6.72 0.84 12.35
N PRO A 79 6.96 1.44 13.52
CA PRO A 79 8.21 2.14 13.83
C PRO A 79 9.38 1.16 13.94
N ALA A 80 10.57 1.65 14.25
CA ALA A 80 11.70 0.80 14.61
C ALA A 80 11.32 -0.14 15.77
N PRO A 81 11.83 -1.40 15.78
CA PRO A 81 11.49 -2.35 16.84
C PRO A 81 11.92 -1.83 18.21
N SER A 82 11.06 -2.01 19.22
CA SER A 82 11.40 -1.81 20.63
C SER A 82 12.44 -2.83 21.10
N GLU A 83 13.06 -2.61 22.26
CA GLU A 83 14.01 -3.58 22.84
C GLU A 83 13.38 -4.98 23.04
N ARG A 84 12.14 -5.01 23.51
CA ARG A 84 11.40 -6.27 23.65
C ARG A 84 11.22 -6.96 22.30
N GLU A 85 10.78 -6.24 21.26
CA GLU A 85 10.56 -6.79 19.91
C GLU A 85 11.84 -7.30 19.26
N ARG A 86 13.00 -6.69 19.58
CA ARG A 86 14.30 -7.16 19.08
C ARG A 86 14.68 -8.54 19.61
N SER A 87 14.21 -8.91 20.81
CA SER A 87 14.46 -10.21 21.43
C SER A 87 13.44 -11.28 21.05
N GLN A 88 12.36 -10.91 20.36
CA GLN A 88 11.29 -11.81 19.91
C GLN A 88 11.59 -12.41 18.54
N MET A 89 10.82 -13.44 18.15
CA MET A 89 10.79 -13.88 16.77
C MET A 89 10.43 -12.70 15.84
N TYR A 90 11.24 -12.43 14.85
CA TYR A 90 11.17 -11.16 14.11
C TYR A 90 9.79 -10.84 13.55
N VAL A 91 9.08 -11.84 12.99
CA VAL A 91 7.76 -11.64 12.40
C VAL A 91 6.66 -11.41 13.45
N GLN A 92 6.91 -11.71 14.72
CA GLN A 92 5.91 -11.66 15.81
C GLN A 92 5.25 -10.27 15.92
N ARG A 93 6.00 -9.19 15.73
CA ARG A 93 5.49 -7.83 15.78
C ARG A 93 4.47 -7.49 14.68
N TYR A 94 4.45 -8.23 13.58
CA TYR A 94 3.54 -8.04 12.46
C TYR A 94 2.28 -8.88 12.55
N LEU A 95 2.35 -10.04 13.19
CA LEU A 95 1.24 -11.00 13.29
C LEU A 95 -0.05 -10.41 13.91
N PRO A 96 0.01 -9.58 14.97
CA PRO A 96 -1.20 -8.97 15.55
C PRO A 96 -1.95 -8.03 14.61
N HIS A 97 -1.32 -7.60 13.54
CA HIS A 97 -1.89 -6.68 12.56
C HIS A 97 -2.49 -7.38 11.34
N LEU A 98 -2.37 -8.71 11.24
CA LEU A 98 -2.98 -9.46 10.15
C LEU A 98 -4.50 -9.24 10.08
N PRO A 99 -5.11 -9.36 8.89
CA PRO A 99 -6.51 -9.05 8.70
C PRO A 99 -7.43 -10.05 9.41
N ALA A 100 -8.46 -9.54 10.06
CA ALA A 100 -9.63 -10.30 10.43
C ALA A 100 -10.58 -10.48 9.23
N ALA A 101 -11.63 -11.28 9.39
CA ALA A 101 -12.65 -11.46 8.35
C ALA A 101 -13.31 -10.12 7.98
N GLY A 102 -13.31 -9.80 6.69
CA GLY A 102 -13.86 -8.55 6.18
C GLY A 102 -12.88 -7.38 6.14
N GLU A 103 -11.58 -7.62 6.37
CA GLU A 103 -10.55 -6.59 6.38
C GLU A 103 -9.52 -6.72 5.25
N VAL A 104 -9.00 -5.58 4.82
CA VAL A 104 -7.83 -5.43 3.95
C VAL A 104 -6.75 -4.70 4.75
N VAL A 105 -5.64 -5.37 5.02
CA VAL A 105 -4.50 -4.76 5.70
C VAL A 105 -3.40 -4.48 4.68
N ILE A 106 -2.90 -3.26 4.68
CA ILE A 106 -1.80 -2.82 3.83
C ILE A 106 -0.60 -2.49 4.72
N PHE A 107 0.50 -3.21 4.56
CA PHE A 107 1.75 -2.89 5.22
C PHE A 107 2.57 -1.92 4.36
N ASP A 108 2.83 -0.69 4.85
CA ASP A 108 3.84 0.21 4.30
C ASP A 108 5.19 -0.14 4.93
N ARG A 109 5.94 -0.98 4.26
CA ARG A 109 7.05 -1.83 4.76
C ARG A 109 6.55 -2.94 5.70
N SER A 110 7.16 -4.07 5.59
CA SER A 110 6.71 -5.30 6.26
C SER A 110 7.85 -6.01 6.99
N TRP A 111 7.65 -7.27 7.30
CA TRP A 111 8.71 -8.14 7.82
C TRP A 111 9.94 -8.23 6.90
N TYR A 112 9.81 -7.86 5.64
CA TYR A 112 10.94 -7.80 4.71
C TYR A 112 11.93 -6.65 4.99
N ASN A 113 11.65 -5.76 5.94
CA ASN A 113 12.67 -4.84 6.48
C ASN A 113 13.93 -5.58 6.94
N ARG A 114 13.80 -6.82 7.48
CA ARG A 114 14.93 -7.66 7.90
C ARG A 114 15.85 -8.01 6.73
N ALA A 115 15.28 -8.37 5.58
CA ALA A 115 16.05 -8.69 4.38
C ALA A 115 16.59 -7.45 3.65
N GLY A 116 15.93 -6.30 3.81
CA GLY A 116 16.25 -5.04 3.15
C GLY A 116 17.02 -4.07 4.03
N VAL A 117 16.30 -3.08 4.57
CA VAL A 117 16.92 -1.95 5.30
C VAL A 117 17.73 -2.38 6.52
N GLU A 118 17.28 -3.36 7.28
CA GLU A 118 17.98 -3.77 8.49
C GLU A 118 19.32 -4.45 8.17
N ARG A 119 19.33 -5.30 7.15
CA ARG A 119 20.55 -5.95 6.66
C ARG A 119 21.53 -4.92 6.07
N VAL A 120 21.07 -4.11 5.14
CA VAL A 120 21.92 -3.15 4.44
C VAL A 120 22.51 -2.11 5.39
N MET A 121 21.77 -1.68 6.41
CA MET A 121 22.21 -0.69 7.39
C MET A 121 22.94 -1.29 8.60
N GLY A 122 23.07 -2.61 8.67
CA GLY A 122 23.72 -3.29 9.78
C GLY A 122 22.94 -3.28 11.07
N PHE A 123 21.60 -3.17 11.00
CA PHE A 123 20.71 -3.27 12.18
C PHE A 123 20.43 -4.72 12.57
N CYS A 124 20.79 -5.65 11.72
CA CYS A 124 20.83 -7.09 12.02
C CYS A 124 22.12 -7.70 11.45
N THR A 125 22.49 -8.88 11.96
CA THR A 125 23.61 -9.63 11.41
C THR A 125 23.24 -10.31 10.09
N GLU A 126 24.25 -10.66 9.28
CA GLU A 126 24.05 -11.47 8.07
C GLU A 126 23.40 -12.82 8.38
N GLN A 127 23.74 -13.44 9.52
CA GLN A 127 23.10 -14.68 9.94
C GLN A 127 21.61 -14.50 10.20
N GLN A 128 21.22 -13.45 10.94
CA GLN A 128 19.81 -13.14 11.22
C GLN A 128 19.03 -12.86 9.94
N ALA A 129 19.61 -12.17 8.95
CA ALA A 129 18.98 -11.94 7.67
C ALA A 129 18.77 -13.24 6.89
N ARG A 130 19.77 -14.14 6.84
CA ARG A 130 19.63 -15.44 6.16
C ARG A 130 18.63 -16.37 6.86
N GLU A 131 18.64 -16.42 8.17
CA GLU A 131 17.65 -17.20 8.95
C GLU A 131 16.23 -16.70 8.70
N PHE A 132 16.06 -15.39 8.65
CA PHE A 132 14.78 -14.77 8.28
C PHE A 132 14.33 -15.17 6.87
N LEU A 133 15.22 -15.11 5.86
CA LEU A 133 14.87 -15.47 4.49
C LEU A 133 14.42 -16.91 4.36
N LYS A 134 15.02 -17.83 5.12
CA LYS A 134 14.59 -19.26 5.19
C LYS A 134 13.23 -19.41 5.91
N ALA A 135 12.98 -18.61 6.93
CA ALA A 135 11.75 -18.73 7.74
C ALA A 135 10.55 -18.02 7.09
N ALA A 136 10.76 -16.93 6.36
CA ALA A 136 9.69 -16.10 5.79
C ALA A 136 8.71 -16.88 4.90
N PRO A 137 9.14 -17.74 3.96
CA PRO A 137 8.22 -18.56 3.16
C PRO A 137 7.34 -19.50 3.98
N LEU A 138 7.85 -20.04 5.09
CA LEU A 138 7.10 -20.92 5.97
C LEU A 138 6.01 -20.17 6.75
N VAL A 139 6.35 -18.98 7.25
CA VAL A 139 5.38 -18.09 7.90
C VAL A 139 4.31 -17.64 6.92
N GLU A 140 4.69 -17.22 5.73
CA GLU A 140 3.75 -16.81 4.68
C GLU A 140 2.85 -17.97 4.25
N LYS A 141 3.39 -19.20 4.19
CA LYS A 141 2.59 -20.40 3.92
C LYS A 141 1.52 -20.63 4.98
N ALA A 142 1.89 -20.46 6.26
CA ALA A 142 0.93 -20.57 7.38
C ALA A 142 -0.15 -19.48 7.29
N ILE A 143 0.22 -18.24 6.97
CA ILE A 143 -0.71 -17.11 6.76
C ILE A 143 -1.69 -17.45 5.63
N VAL A 144 -1.20 -17.89 4.48
CA VAL A 144 -2.05 -18.24 3.32
C VAL A 144 -2.95 -19.44 3.65
N ASN A 145 -2.42 -20.46 4.30
CA ASN A 145 -3.21 -21.64 4.71
C ASN A 145 -4.32 -21.29 5.72
N SER A 146 -4.18 -20.19 6.47
CA SER A 146 -5.24 -19.66 7.35
C SER A 146 -6.37 -18.94 6.59
N GLY A 147 -6.30 -18.93 5.24
CA GLY A 147 -7.29 -18.30 4.36
C GLY A 147 -7.05 -16.80 4.13
N VAL A 148 -5.86 -16.28 4.39
CA VAL A 148 -5.46 -14.92 4.03
C VAL A 148 -4.99 -14.88 2.59
N ILE A 149 -5.53 -13.96 1.80
CA ILE A 149 -5.02 -13.61 0.47
C ILE A 149 -3.82 -12.69 0.68
N LEU A 150 -2.61 -13.20 0.43
CA LEU A 150 -1.37 -12.46 0.61
C LEU A 150 -0.83 -11.99 -0.75
N LEU A 151 -0.67 -10.67 -0.90
CA LEU A 151 -0.12 -10.04 -2.11
C LEU A 151 1.14 -9.26 -1.74
N LYS A 152 2.25 -9.52 -2.44
CA LYS A 152 3.53 -8.87 -2.21
C LYS A 152 3.91 -8.00 -3.40
N TYR A 153 4.06 -6.69 -3.17
CA TYR A 153 4.45 -5.72 -4.20
C TYR A 153 5.79 -5.08 -3.89
N TRP A 154 6.69 -5.15 -4.87
CA TRP A 154 7.94 -4.41 -4.88
C TRP A 154 7.85 -3.24 -5.88
N LEU A 155 7.94 -2.01 -5.39
CA LEU A 155 8.03 -0.83 -6.26
C LEU A 155 9.48 -0.58 -6.63
N GLU A 156 9.78 -0.75 -7.91
CA GLU A 156 11.12 -0.49 -8.47
C GLU A 156 11.15 0.87 -9.15
N VAL A 157 12.23 1.61 -8.93
CA VAL A 157 12.53 2.90 -9.55
C VAL A 157 13.97 2.85 -10.05
N ASN A 158 14.26 3.46 -11.19
CA ASN A 158 15.63 3.54 -11.68
C ASN A 158 16.47 4.58 -10.90
N PRO A 159 17.81 4.53 -10.98
CA PRO A 159 18.70 5.45 -10.23
C PRO A 159 18.43 6.92 -10.52
N GLU A 160 18.23 7.26 -11.78
CA GLU A 160 18.04 8.63 -12.25
C GLU A 160 16.74 9.24 -11.70
N GLU A 161 15.68 8.48 -11.78
CA GLU A 161 14.38 8.93 -11.25
C GLU A 161 14.38 8.97 -9.72
N GLN A 162 15.06 8.05 -9.04
CA GLN A 162 15.25 8.12 -7.58
C GLN A 162 15.96 9.41 -7.19
N THR A 163 17.10 9.72 -7.86
CA THR A 163 17.85 10.96 -7.65
C THR A 163 16.97 12.18 -7.83
N ARG A 164 16.25 12.26 -8.94
CA ARG A 164 15.33 13.37 -9.23
C ARG A 164 14.26 13.53 -8.15
N ARG A 165 13.74 12.42 -7.62
CA ARG A 165 12.70 12.45 -6.56
C ARG A 165 13.25 12.90 -5.22
N LEU A 166 14.44 12.44 -4.83
CA LEU A 166 15.07 12.85 -3.59
C LEU A 166 15.47 14.31 -3.65
N GLN A 167 16.04 14.78 -4.77
CA GLN A 167 16.32 16.20 -4.98
C GLN A 167 15.05 17.06 -4.85
N SER A 168 13.94 16.64 -5.50
CA SER A 168 12.65 17.34 -5.36
C SER A 168 12.08 17.37 -3.93
N ARG A 169 12.54 16.48 -3.02
CA ARG A 169 12.16 16.55 -1.59
C ARG A 169 13.00 17.59 -0.86
N ILE A 170 14.25 17.76 -1.26
CA ILE A 170 15.15 18.80 -0.71
C ILE A 170 14.65 20.19 -1.12
N ASP A 171 14.30 20.35 -2.38
CA ASP A 171 13.94 21.65 -2.97
C ASP A 171 12.53 22.15 -2.59
N ASP A 172 11.64 21.28 -2.12
CA ASP A 172 10.24 21.62 -1.80
C ASP A 172 9.98 21.45 -0.30
N GLY A 173 9.89 22.57 0.43
CA GLY A 173 9.63 22.58 1.87
C GLY A 173 8.40 21.78 2.32
N ARG A 174 7.39 21.61 1.45
CA ARG A 174 6.20 20.78 1.71
C ARG A 174 6.52 19.28 1.70
N LYS A 175 7.71 18.90 1.26
CA LYS A 175 8.18 17.50 1.13
C LYS A 175 9.31 17.15 2.08
N LEU A 176 9.87 18.12 2.80
CA LEU A 176 11.01 17.89 3.71
C LEU A 176 10.73 16.80 4.74
N TRP A 177 9.50 16.72 5.25
CA TRP A 177 9.10 15.67 6.20
C TRP A 177 9.21 14.23 5.63
N LYS A 178 9.35 14.09 4.30
CA LYS A 178 9.56 12.81 3.60
C LYS A 178 11.03 12.46 3.43
N LEU A 179 11.92 13.34 3.85
CA LEU A 179 13.36 13.13 3.75
C LEU A 179 13.91 12.85 5.15
N SER A 180 14.37 11.65 5.36
CA SER A 180 15.03 11.23 6.60
C SER A 180 16.54 11.09 6.39
N PRO A 181 17.36 11.14 7.46
CA PRO A 181 18.79 10.76 7.37
C PRO A 181 19.00 9.36 6.80
N MET A 182 18.01 8.47 6.98
CA MET A 182 18.05 7.12 6.42
C MET A 182 17.90 7.11 4.90
N ASP A 183 17.06 7.98 4.31
CA ASP A 183 16.95 8.09 2.85
C ASP A 183 18.28 8.47 2.20
N LEU A 184 19.06 9.36 2.83
CA LEU A 184 20.38 9.77 2.33
C LEU A 184 21.40 8.63 2.43
N LYS A 185 21.40 7.88 3.54
CA LYS A 185 22.27 6.71 3.70
C LYS A 185 21.89 5.60 2.73
N SER A 186 20.61 5.33 2.52
CA SER A 186 20.15 4.30 1.59
C SER A 186 20.47 4.65 0.14
N TYR A 187 20.39 5.92 -0.23
CA TYR A 187 20.72 6.41 -1.56
C TYR A 187 22.16 6.03 -1.97
N SER A 188 23.13 6.22 -1.06
CA SER A 188 24.54 5.90 -1.34
C SER A 188 24.81 4.39 -1.45
N ARG A 189 23.89 3.54 -1.00
CA ARG A 189 24.04 2.07 -0.97
C ARG A 189 23.20 1.34 -2.01
N TRP A 190 23.03 1.93 -3.18
CA TRP A 190 22.18 1.40 -4.26
C TRP A 190 22.42 -0.08 -4.57
N TYR A 191 23.68 -0.48 -4.71
CA TYR A 191 24.01 -1.86 -5.06
C TYR A 191 23.88 -2.84 -3.89
N ASP A 192 24.04 -2.39 -2.65
CA ASP A 192 23.80 -3.21 -1.47
C ASP A 192 22.29 -3.56 -1.39
N TYR A 193 21.46 -2.55 -1.60
CA TYR A 193 20.01 -2.78 -1.71
C TYR A 193 19.63 -3.65 -2.90
N SER A 194 20.33 -3.55 -4.03
CA SER A 194 20.08 -4.41 -5.19
C SER A 194 20.38 -5.86 -4.88
N ARG A 195 21.54 -6.15 -4.27
CA ARG A 195 21.93 -7.51 -3.84
C ARG A 195 20.93 -8.08 -2.82
N ALA A 196 20.56 -7.29 -1.82
CA ALA A 196 19.61 -7.68 -0.80
C ALA A 196 18.22 -8.01 -1.40
N ARG A 197 17.74 -7.20 -2.35
CA ARG A 197 16.50 -7.44 -3.09
C ARG A 197 16.56 -8.74 -3.90
N ASP A 198 17.65 -8.93 -4.65
CA ASP A 198 17.76 -10.08 -5.56
C ASP A 198 17.79 -11.38 -4.77
N GLU A 199 18.53 -11.43 -3.65
CA GLU A 199 18.52 -12.58 -2.73
C GLU A 199 17.15 -12.79 -2.07
N MET A 200 16.51 -11.70 -1.64
CA MET A 200 15.14 -11.77 -1.10
C MET A 200 14.17 -12.39 -2.11
N PHE A 201 14.22 -11.99 -3.37
CA PHE A 201 13.36 -12.59 -4.40
C PHE A 201 13.69 -14.05 -4.62
N ALA A 202 14.99 -14.40 -4.75
CA ALA A 202 15.41 -15.77 -4.95
C ALA A 202 14.92 -16.73 -3.84
N GLU A 203 14.94 -16.28 -2.59
CA GLU A 203 14.57 -17.09 -1.43
C GLU A 203 13.07 -17.07 -1.11
N THR A 204 12.35 -16.04 -1.52
CA THR A 204 10.98 -15.83 -1.02
C THR A 204 9.91 -15.65 -2.11
N ASP A 205 10.28 -15.76 -3.40
CA ASP A 205 9.29 -15.79 -4.49
C ASP A 205 8.70 -17.20 -4.61
N THR A 206 7.52 -17.37 -4.04
CA THR A 206 6.87 -18.68 -3.95
C THR A 206 5.56 -18.71 -4.73
N SER A 207 5.14 -19.91 -5.17
CA SER A 207 3.89 -20.07 -5.94
C SER A 207 2.63 -19.67 -5.14
N TRP A 208 2.67 -19.73 -3.81
CA TRP A 208 1.54 -19.36 -2.93
C TRP A 208 1.54 -17.90 -2.47
N ALA A 209 2.68 -17.21 -2.60
CA ALA A 209 2.85 -15.80 -2.30
C ALA A 209 3.95 -15.20 -3.20
N PRO A 210 3.69 -15.01 -4.49
CA PRO A 210 4.68 -14.47 -5.42
C PRO A 210 4.92 -12.98 -5.20
N TRP A 211 6.12 -12.52 -5.62
CA TRP A 211 6.45 -11.11 -5.71
C TRP A 211 5.97 -10.50 -7.03
N PHE A 212 5.30 -9.38 -6.95
CA PHE A 212 4.92 -8.58 -8.12
C PHE A 212 5.75 -7.30 -8.16
N VAL A 213 6.58 -7.15 -9.19
CA VAL A 213 7.42 -5.98 -9.38
C VAL A 213 6.67 -4.92 -10.17
N VAL A 214 6.58 -3.72 -9.62
CA VAL A 214 5.90 -2.58 -10.23
C VAL A 214 6.94 -1.54 -10.67
N ARG A 215 7.09 -1.34 -11.97
CA ARG A 215 7.91 -0.24 -12.51
C ARG A 215 7.27 1.09 -12.14
N SER A 216 7.95 1.91 -11.35
CA SER A 216 7.38 3.09 -10.74
C SER A 216 7.99 4.42 -11.19
N ASP A 217 8.80 4.43 -12.26
CA ASP A 217 9.38 5.65 -12.82
C ASP A 217 8.28 6.65 -13.23
N ASP A 218 7.21 6.19 -13.82
CA ASP A 218 5.97 6.98 -13.97
C ASP A 218 4.99 6.64 -12.84
N LYS A 219 4.88 7.54 -11.85
CA LYS A 219 4.00 7.35 -10.69
C LYS A 219 2.53 7.19 -11.05
N LYS A 220 2.05 7.86 -12.12
CA LYS A 220 0.66 7.78 -12.55
C LYS A 220 0.36 6.40 -13.13
N LYS A 221 1.20 5.96 -14.05
CA LYS A 221 1.08 4.61 -14.65
C LYS A 221 1.23 3.52 -13.60
N ALA A 222 2.23 3.64 -12.71
CA ALA A 222 2.46 2.67 -11.63
C ALA A 222 1.23 2.48 -10.74
N ARG A 223 0.59 3.58 -10.32
CA ARG A 223 -0.64 3.53 -9.49
C ARG A 223 -1.78 2.84 -10.21
N LEU A 224 -2.07 3.23 -11.45
CA LEU A 224 -3.17 2.62 -12.22
C LEU A 224 -2.91 1.13 -12.46
N ASN A 225 -1.70 0.77 -12.87
CA ASN A 225 -1.32 -0.60 -13.14
C ASN A 225 -1.39 -1.47 -11.87
N LEU A 226 -0.86 -0.97 -10.76
CA LEU A 226 -0.90 -1.71 -9.50
C LEU A 226 -2.34 -1.90 -9.00
N ILE A 227 -3.18 -0.85 -9.01
CA ILE A 227 -4.58 -0.98 -8.59
C ILE A 227 -5.32 -1.96 -9.51
N THR A 228 -5.09 -1.90 -10.82
CA THR A 228 -5.69 -2.84 -11.78
C THR A 228 -5.26 -4.27 -11.50
N HIS A 229 -3.96 -4.48 -11.23
CA HIS A 229 -3.42 -5.80 -10.88
C HIS A 229 -4.00 -6.32 -9.56
N LEU A 230 -4.06 -5.48 -8.53
CA LEU A 230 -4.68 -5.79 -7.24
C LEU A 230 -6.12 -6.28 -7.40
N LEU A 231 -6.93 -5.52 -8.15
CA LEU A 231 -8.33 -5.86 -8.44
C LEU A 231 -8.47 -7.18 -9.22
N GLY A 232 -7.48 -7.54 -10.04
CA GLY A 232 -7.47 -8.80 -10.77
C GLY A 232 -7.07 -10.02 -9.93
N HIS A 233 -6.40 -9.81 -8.77
CA HIS A 233 -5.89 -10.90 -7.91
C HIS A 233 -6.77 -11.20 -6.70
N ILE A 234 -7.71 -10.33 -6.37
CA ILE A 234 -8.66 -10.58 -5.30
C ILE A 234 -10.00 -10.96 -5.93
N PRO A 235 -10.51 -12.18 -5.69
CA PRO A 235 -11.77 -12.61 -6.28
C PRO A 235 -12.94 -11.78 -5.70
N TYR A 236 -13.53 -10.92 -6.51
CA TYR A 236 -14.73 -10.17 -6.13
C TYR A 236 -15.75 -10.13 -7.27
N LYS A 237 -17.01 -9.94 -6.92
CA LYS A 237 -18.10 -9.73 -7.86
C LYS A 237 -18.68 -8.35 -7.65
N LYS A 238 -19.00 -7.65 -8.73
CA LYS A 238 -19.71 -6.38 -8.66
C LYS A 238 -21.12 -6.63 -8.10
N THR A 239 -21.42 -5.96 -7.04
CA THR A 239 -22.79 -5.93 -6.51
C THR A 239 -23.57 -4.83 -7.22
N LYS A 240 -24.78 -5.14 -7.68
CA LYS A 240 -25.67 -4.07 -8.14
C LYS A 240 -25.98 -3.17 -6.94
N PRO A 241 -25.79 -1.85 -7.05
CA PRO A 241 -26.17 -0.96 -5.96
C PRO A 241 -27.68 -1.09 -5.75
N GLU A 242 -28.09 -1.35 -4.52
CA GLU A 242 -29.49 -1.22 -4.13
C GLU A 242 -29.92 0.23 -4.37
N LYS A 243 -31.16 0.42 -4.85
CA LYS A 243 -31.72 1.76 -4.99
C LYS A 243 -31.98 2.32 -3.59
N ILE A 244 -30.97 2.94 -3.01
CA ILE A 244 -31.08 3.59 -1.71
C ILE A 244 -31.84 4.91 -1.91
N ARG A 245 -32.93 5.10 -1.19
CA ARG A 245 -33.62 6.38 -1.08
C ARG A 245 -33.39 6.93 0.32
N LEU A 246 -33.11 8.23 0.41
CA LEU A 246 -33.05 8.89 1.70
C LEU A 246 -34.44 8.86 2.35
N PRO A 247 -34.55 8.44 3.60
CA PRO A 247 -35.80 8.57 4.33
C PRO A 247 -36.17 10.03 4.55
N GLU A 248 -37.42 10.32 4.78
CA GLU A 248 -37.83 11.67 5.19
C GLU A 248 -37.19 12.03 6.54
N ARG A 249 -36.81 13.30 6.67
CA ARG A 249 -36.30 13.80 7.95
C ARG A 249 -37.47 13.90 8.94
N GLN A 250 -37.21 13.56 10.18
CA GLN A 250 -38.19 13.80 11.26
C GLN A 250 -38.57 15.26 11.32
N LYS A 251 -39.81 15.55 11.65
CA LYS A 251 -40.30 16.91 11.93
C LYS A 251 -39.67 17.42 13.22
N ALA A 252 -39.42 18.73 13.32
CA ALA A 252 -38.83 19.34 14.51
C ALA A 252 -39.64 19.10 15.80
N GLY A 253 -40.96 18.88 15.69
CA GLY A 253 -41.81 18.69 16.83
C GLY A 253 -41.75 19.87 17.80
N LYS A 254 -41.47 19.60 19.08
CA LYS A 254 -41.26 20.63 20.12
C LYS A 254 -39.83 21.15 20.22
N TYR A 255 -38.92 20.69 19.35
CA TYR A 255 -37.52 21.13 19.37
C TYR A 255 -37.42 22.61 18.98
N LYS A 256 -36.81 23.38 19.86
CA LYS A 256 -36.38 24.76 19.58
C LYS A 256 -34.86 24.77 19.66
N SER A 257 -34.23 25.42 18.68
CA SER A 257 -32.79 25.64 18.75
C SER A 257 -32.43 26.42 20.02
N PRO A 258 -31.45 25.98 20.81
CA PRO A 258 -31.06 26.70 22.01
C PRO A 258 -30.43 28.06 21.64
N ASP A 259 -30.66 29.06 22.47
CA ASP A 259 -29.98 30.36 22.41
C ASP A 259 -28.60 30.20 23.05
N TYR A 260 -27.69 29.53 22.32
CA TYR A 260 -26.32 29.26 22.75
C TYR A 260 -25.33 29.97 21.84
N PRO A 261 -24.39 30.77 22.40
CA PRO A 261 -23.42 31.50 21.60
C PRO A 261 -22.36 30.57 21.03
N PHE A 262 -22.68 29.90 19.92
CA PHE A 262 -21.76 29.01 19.23
C PHE A 262 -20.51 29.75 18.75
N LYS A 263 -19.35 29.16 19.01
CA LYS A 263 -18.06 29.68 18.50
C LYS A 263 -17.83 29.06 17.12
N TYR A 264 -18.20 29.79 16.10
CA TYR A 264 -17.96 29.37 14.72
C TYR A 264 -16.50 29.59 14.32
N VAL A 265 -15.96 28.71 13.49
CA VAL A 265 -14.69 28.96 12.82
C VAL A 265 -14.90 30.12 11.85
N PRO A 266 -14.05 31.18 11.88
CA PRO A 266 -14.20 32.28 10.95
C PRO A 266 -14.10 31.83 9.49
N GLU A 267 -15.09 32.20 8.69
CA GLU A 267 -15.07 31.97 7.24
C GLU A 267 -14.12 32.99 6.60
N LYS A 268 -13.01 32.48 6.05
CA LYS A 268 -12.01 33.32 5.36
C LYS A 268 -11.99 33.08 3.84
N TYR A 269 -12.74 32.06 3.37
CA TYR A 269 -12.79 31.62 1.96
C TYR A 269 -14.23 31.36 1.55
#